data_e97c2389468847b71ac7debd2576918d
#
_entry.id   e97c2389468847b71ac7debd2576918d
#
_cell.length_a   1.000
_cell.length_b   1.000
_cell.length_c   1.000
_cell.angle_alpha   90.00
_cell.angle_beta   90.00
_cell.angle_gamma   90.00
#
_symmetry.space_group_name_H-M   'P 1'
#
loop_
_entity.id
_entity.type
_entity.pdbx_description
1 polymer ?
#
loop_
_entity_poly.entity_id
_entity_poly.type
_entity_poly.pdbx_seq_one_letter_code
_entity_poly.pdbx_strand_id
1 'polypeptide(L)'
;CRQRCDFCYYKVYTDKNAKDIEVYLDALTKEVDLLSKTACVGGRPLDYVYFGGGTPSYLSASQLDGLMTKLRGVMPWDQAREVTFECEPGTLSLEKVQTLKDIGVTRVSLGVENFNDTILEENGRAHLSPE
;
A
#
# COMPACT_ATOMS: atom_id res chain seq x y z
N CYS A 1 -4.05 -4.64 7.88
CA CYS A 1 -4.40 -5.96 7.29
C CYS A 1 -5.80 -6.39 7.70
N ARG A 2 -6.46 -7.20 6.85
CA ARG A 2 -7.75 -7.86 7.22
C ARG A 2 -7.54 -8.91 8.31
N GLN A 3 -6.44 -9.61 8.24
CA GLN A 3 -6.08 -10.74 9.10
C GLN A 3 -4.57 -10.79 9.28
N ARG A 4 -4.10 -11.44 10.35
CA ARG A 4 -2.69 -11.70 10.55
C ARG A 4 -2.34 -13.08 10.01
N CYS A 5 -1.40 -13.13 9.07
CA CYS A 5 -0.83 -14.39 8.60
C CYS A 5 0.18 -14.93 9.62
N ASP A 6 0.24 -16.24 9.83
CA ASP A 6 1.06 -16.87 10.86
C ASP A 6 2.58 -16.73 10.59
N PHE A 7 2.95 -16.64 9.31
CA PHE A 7 4.34 -16.41 8.91
C PHE A 7 4.76 -14.93 8.90
N CYS A 8 3.83 -13.98 9.16
CA CYS A 8 4.12 -12.55 9.05
C CYS A 8 4.95 -12.05 10.26
N TYR A 9 6.14 -11.53 9.98
CA TYR A 9 7.02 -10.95 10.99
C TYR A 9 6.76 -9.46 11.25
N TYR A 10 5.92 -8.82 10.45
CA TYR A 10 5.53 -7.42 10.67
C TYR A 10 4.64 -7.27 11.89
N LYS A 11 4.67 -6.07 12.48
CA LYS A 11 3.69 -5.68 13.49
C LYS A 11 2.36 -5.38 12.80
N VAL A 12 1.41 -6.29 12.92
CA VAL A 12 0.11 -6.23 12.25
C VAL A 12 -0.97 -5.72 13.22
N TYR A 13 -1.77 -4.79 12.74
CA TYR A 13 -2.99 -4.31 13.40
C TYR A 13 -4.20 -4.74 12.57
N THR A 14 -5.15 -5.45 13.18
CA THR A 14 -6.38 -5.95 12.54
C THR A 14 -7.63 -5.30 13.13
N ASP A 15 -7.46 -4.48 14.17
CA ASP A 15 -8.49 -3.86 14.98
C ASP A 15 -8.73 -2.36 14.64
N LYS A 16 -8.11 -1.86 13.56
CA LYS A 16 -8.17 -0.45 13.20
C LYS A 16 -9.37 -0.12 12.33
N ASN A 17 -10.05 0.97 12.67
CA ASN A 17 -11.19 1.50 11.93
C ASN A 17 -10.76 2.58 10.91
N ALA A 18 -11.70 3.07 10.11
CA ALA A 18 -11.43 4.07 9.07
C ALA A 18 -10.79 5.36 9.62
N LYS A 19 -11.20 5.81 10.82
CA LYS A 19 -10.64 7.01 11.46
C LYS A 19 -9.19 6.80 11.89
N ASP A 20 -8.84 5.62 12.39
CA ASP A 20 -7.46 5.28 12.73
C ASP A 20 -6.57 5.29 11.47
N ILE A 21 -7.11 4.80 10.34
CA ILE A 21 -6.41 4.83 9.05
C ILE A 21 -6.18 6.27 8.59
N GLU A 22 -7.17 7.15 8.68
CA GLU A 22 -7.02 8.56 8.33
C GLU A 22 -5.94 9.25 9.17
N VAL A 23 -5.92 9.02 10.48
CA VAL A 23 -4.88 9.55 11.37
C VAL A 23 -3.49 9.04 10.96
N TYR A 24 -3.39 7.76 10.60
CA TYR A 24 -2.14 7.18 10.10
C TYR A 24 -1.70 7.82 8.78
N LEU A 25 -2.59 7.98 7.81
CA LEU A 25 -2.28 8.58 6.50
C LEU A 25 -1.84 10.04 6.64
N ASP A 26 -2.45 10.79 7.54
CA ASP A 26 -2.04 12.16 7.85
C ASP A 26 -0.65 12.21 8.52
N ALA A 27 -0.37 11.30 9.43
CA ALA A 27 0.95 11.18 10.06
C ALA A 27 2.02 10.83 9.04
N LEU A 28 1.76 9.85 8.16
CA LEU A 28 2.66 9.45 7.07
C LEU A 28 2.95 10.62 6.13
N THR A 29 1.94 11.37 5.73
CA THR A 29 2.12 12.55 4.87
C THR A 29 3.00 13.61 5.54
N LYS A 30 2.80 13.86 6.83
CA LYS A 30 3.63 14.79 7.61
C LYS A 30 5.08 14.32 7.71
N GLU A 31 5.29 13.02 7.92
CA GLU A 31 6.64 12.44 7.98
C GLU A 31 7.37 12.61 6.65
N VAL A 32 6.72 12.32 5.52
CA VAL A 32 7.29 12.52 4.18
C VAL A 32 7.58 14.00 3.93
N ASP A 33 6.70 14.91 4.33
CA ASP A 33 6.92 16.36 4.24
C ASP A 33 8.16 16.81 5.03
N LEU A 34 8.34 16.31 6.25
CA LEU A 34 9.53 16.59 7.06
C LEU A 34 10.81 16.04 6.42
N LEU A 35 10.77 14.79 5.94
CA LEU A 35 11.92 14.15 5.31
C LEU A 35 12.30 14.82 4.00
N SER A 36 11.34 15.29 3.19
CA SER A 36 11.57 15.97 1.92
C SER A 36 12.37 17.27 2.07
N LYS A 37 12.41 17.85 3.27
CA LYS A 37 13.14 19.09 3.60
C LYS A 37 14.56 18.82 4.11
N THR A 38 14.92 17.54 4.30
CA THR A 38 16.28 17.20 4.78
C THR A 38 17.31 17.26 3.65
N ALA A 39 18.56 17.55 3.98
CA ALA A 39 19.63 17.65 2.99
C ALA A 39 19.93 16.34 2.24
N CYS A 40 19.60 15.18 2.84
CA CYS A 40 19.82 13.88 2.22
C CYS A 40 18.70 13.45 1.26
N VAL A 41 17.50 14.01 1.38
CA VAL A 41 16.32 13.65 0.58
C VAL A 41 15.87 14.82 -0.31
N GLY A 42 15.88 16.05 0.22
CA GLY A 42 15.33 17.24 -0.44
C GLY A 42 15.94 17.52 -1.80
N GLY A 43 15.08 17.82 -2.77
CA GLY A 43 15.48 18.15 -4.14
C GLY A 43 16.00 16.99 -4.98
N ARG A 44 16.01 15.77 -4.47
CA ARG A 44 16.42 14.59 -5.24
C ARG A 44 15.25 14.01 -6.00
N PRO A 45 15.39 13.70 -7.30
CA PRO A 45 14.36 12.95 -8.02
C PRO A 45 14.27 11.52 -7.47
N LEU A 46 13.05 11.01 -7.34
CA LEU A 46 12.81 9.62 -7.02
C LEU A 46 12.83 8.78 -8.29
N ASP A 47 13.63 7.74 -8.32
CA ASP A 47 13.76 6.81 -9.43
C ASP A 47 12.88 5.58 -9.23
N TYR A 48 12.61 5.23 -7.96
CA TYR A 48 11.82 4.09 -7.54
C TYR A 48 10.96 4.45 -6.33
N VAL A 49 9.67 4.10 -6.39
CA VAL A 49 8.71 4.29 -5.30
C VAL A 49 8.07 2.95 -4.97
N TYR A 50 8.04 2.59 -3.70
CA TYR A 50 7.49 1.32 -3.26
C TYR A 50 6.51 1.51 -2.10
N PHE A 51 5.27 1.09 -2.32
CA PHE A 51 4.24 1.03 -1.29
C PHE A 51 4.11 -0.41 -0.80
N GLY A 52 4.61 -0.66 0.38
CA GLY A 52 4.65 -1.99 0.97
C GLY A 52 4.39 -1.99 2.47
N GLY A 53 4.68 -3.10 3.12
CA GLY A 53 4.36 -3.35 4.53
C GLY A 53 2.91 -3.78 4.69
N GLY A 54 2.40 -4.08 5.83
CA GLY A 54 1.01 -4.50 6.09
C GLY A 54 0.21 -4.99 4.87
N THR A 55 -0.77 -4.21 4.45
CA THR A 55 -1.55 -4.43 3.22
C THR A 55 -1.94 -3.08 2.62
N PRO A 56 -1.11 -2.44 1.77
CA PRO A 56 -1.44 -1.14 1.17
C PRO A 56 -2.76 -1.14 0.40
N SER A 57 -3.09 -2.23 -0.29
CA SER A 57 -4.35 -2.40 -1.01
C SER A 57 -5.60 -2.52 -0.12
N TYR A 58 -5.43 -2.53 1.21
CA TYR A 58 -6.54 -2.44 2.16
C TYR A 58 -7.22 -1.07 2.14
N LEU A 59 -6.49 -0.02 1.78
CA LEU A 59 -7.02 1.33 1.64
C LEU A 59 -8.14 1.38 0.60
N SER A 60 -9.16 2.22 0.83
CA SER A 60 -10.20 2.49 -0.16
C SER A 60 -9.64 3.27 -1.36
N ALA A 61 -10.34 3.25 -2.49
CA ALA A 61 -9.96 4.02 -3.67
C ALA A 61 -9.79 5.52 -3.35
N SER A 62 -10.72 6.09 -2.58
CA SER A 62 -10.66 7.50 -2.15
C SER A 62 -9.48 7.79 -1.21
N GLN A 63 -9.15 6.87 -0.31
CA GLN A 63 -7.98 7.01 0.57
C GLN A 63 -6.67 6.92 -0.23
N LEU A 64 -6.59 6.04 -1.22
CA LEU A 64 -5.44 5.94 -2.13
C LEU A 64 -5.24 7.22 -2.93
N ASP A 65 -6.29 7.73 -3.56
CA ASP A 65 -6.24 8.97 -4.34
C ASP A 65 -5.83 10.17 -3.47
N GLY A 66 -6.45 10.32 -2.29
CA GLY A 66 -6.12 11.38 -1.35
C GLY A 66 -4.68 11.29 -0.83
N LEU A 67 -4.18 10.10 -0.50
CA LEU A 67 -2.81 9.88 -0.07
C LEU A 67 -1.82 10.25 -1.18
N MET A 68 -2.04 9.75 -2.40
CA MET A 68 -1.15 10.01 -3.52
C MET A 68 -1.10 11.48 -3.90
N THR A 69 -2.23 12.17 -3.88
CA THR A 69 -2.27 13.62 -4.12
C THR A 69 -1.43 14.37 -3.10
N LYS A 70 -1.57 14.04 -1.80
CA LYS A 70 -0.79 14.67 -0.73
C LYS A 70 0.71 14.38 -0.88
N LEU A 71 1.09 13.12 -1.08
CA LEU A 71 2.50 12.73 -1.19
C LEU A 71 3.19 13.35 -2.40
N ARG A 72 2.53 13.36 -3.57
CA ARG A 72 3.07 13.99 -4.79
C ARG A 72 3.22 15.49 -4.65
N GLY A 73 2.35 16.16 -3.90
CA GLY A 73 2.47 17.59 -3.60
C GLY A 73 3.72 17.93 -2.79
N VAL A 74 4.21 16.97 -2.01
CA VAL A 74 5.39 17.14 -1.13
C VAL A 74 6.67 16.63 -1.79
N MET A 75 6.59 15.48 -2.43
CA MET A 75 7.73 14.80 -3.05
C MET A 75 7.29 14.23 -4.42
N PRO A 76 7.37 15.00 -5.50
CA PRO A 76 6.96 14.56 -6.82
C PRO A 76 7.89 13.45 -7.34
N TRP A 77 7.30 12.44 -7.97
CA TRP A 77 8.01 11.29 -8.56
C TRP A 77 7.59 11.01 -10.01
N ASP A 78 7.22 12.03 -10.74
CA ASP A 78 6.76 11.91 -12.15
C ASP A 78 7.83 11.35 -13.07
N GLN A 79 9.09 11.38 -12.64
CA GLN A 79 10.24 10.81 -13.35
C GLN A 79 10.64 9.43 -12.84
N ALA A 80 9.92 8.87 -11.86
CA ALA A 80 10.23 7.54 -11.34
C ALA A 80 10.05 6.49 -12.44
N ARG A 81 11.04 5.63 -12.58
CA ARG A 81 10.99 4.51 -13.54
C ARG A 81 10.02 3.43 -13.13
N GLU A 82 9.80 3.27 -11.83
CA GLU A 82 8.87 2.30 -11.30
C GLU A 82 8.16 2.82 -10.05
N VAL A 83 6.85 2.64 -10.01
CA VAL A 83 6.00 2.83 -8.83
C VAL A 83 5.34 1.50 -8.53
N THR A 84 5.85 0.79 -7.54
CA THR A 84 5.36 -0.53 -7.12
C THR A 84 4.37 -0.41 -5.98
N PHE A 85 3.30 -1.20 -6.03
CA PHE A 85 2.27 -1.25 -5.01
C PHE A 85 1.97 -2.69 -4.60
N GLU A 86 2.12 -3.00 -3.30
CA GLU A 86 1.76 -4.32 -2.74
C GLU A 86 0.25 -4.46 -2.61
N CYS A 87 -0.25 -5.60 -3.08
CA CYS A 87 -1.66 -5.95 -3.04
C CYS A 87 -1.85 -7.33 -2.45
N GLU A 88 -2.98 -7.50 -1.79
CA GLU A 88 -3.48 -8.79 -1.33
C GLU A 88 -4.68 -9.20 -2.19
N PRO A 89 -4.79 -10.48 -2.65
CA PRO A 89 -6.01 -10.99 -3.26
C PRO A 89 -7.22 -10.71 -2.39
N GLY A 90 -8.40 -10.51 -3.00
CA GLY A 90 -9.63 -10.16 -2.28
C GLY A 90 -9.70 -8.72 -1.74
N THR A 91 -8.64 -7.92 -1.89
CA THR A 91 -8.70 -6.47 -1.61
C THR A 91 -8.85 -5.63 -2.88
N LEU A 92 -8.67 -6.22 -4.06
CA LEU A 92 -8.72 -5.55 -5.35
C LEU A 92 -10.12 -5.63 -5.96
N SER A 93 -10.77 -4.48 -6.11
CA SER A 93 -11.92 -4.29 -6.99
C SER A 93 -11.49 -3.66 -8.31
N LEU A 94 -12.33 -3.74 -9.35
CA LEU A 94 -12.07 -3.04 -10.61
C LEU A 94 -11.85 -1.54 -10.42
N GLU A 95 -12.66 -0.91 -9.58
CA GLU A 95 -12.50 0.51 -9.21
C GLU A 95 -11.12 0.78 -8.62
N LYS A 96 -10.68 -0.05 -7.68
CA LYS A 96 -9.38 0.11 -7.03
C LYS A 96 -8.22 -0.13 -8.00
N VAL A 97 -8.32 -1.12 -8.87
CA VAL A 97 -7.32 -1.36 -9.93
C VAL A 97 -7.23 -0.15 -10.87
N GLN A 98 -8.38 0.42 -11.26
CA GLN A 98 -8.41 1.63 -12.07
C GLN A 98 -7.76 2.81 -11.32
N THR A 99 -8.10 3.00 -10.05
CA THR A 99 -7.49 4.03 -9.20
C THR A 99 -5.97 3.86 -9.14
N LEU A 100 -5.47 2.64 -8.89
CA LEU A 100 -4.02 2.38 -8.87
C LEU A 100 -3.34 2.77 -10.19
N LYS A 101 -3.97 2.47 -11.32
CA LYS A 101 -3.50 2.89 -12.64
C LYS A 101 -3.48 4.41 -12.80
N ASP A 102 -4.58 5.08 -12.42
CA ASP A 102 -4.76 6.53 -12.60
C ASP A 102 -3.80 7.33 -11.71
N ILE A 103 -3.49 6.85 -10.51
CA ILE A 103 -2.48 7.43 -9.62
C ILE A 103 -1.04 7.06 -10.03
N GLY A 104 -0.84 6.37 -11.16
CA GLY A 104 0.45 6.13 -11.77
C GLY A 104 1.25 4.97 -11.19
N VAL A 105 0.60 3.98 -10.60
CA VAL A 105 1.24 2.70 -10.27
C VAL A 105 1.61 1.98 -11.56
N THR A 106 2.88 1.60 -11.68
CA THR A 106 3.41 0.91 -12.87
C THR A 106 3.58 -0.59 -12.66
N ARG A 107 3.62 -1.02 -11.38
CA ARG A 107 3.80 -2.43 -11.01
C ARG A 107 2.96 -2.79 -9.80
N VAL A 108 2.24 -3.89 -9.89
CA VAL A 108 1.53 -4.51 -8.77
C VAL A 108 2.32 -5.73 -8.30
N SER A 109 2.56 -5.82 -6.98
CA SER A 109 3.10 -7.01 -6.32
C SER A 109 1.97 -7.70 -5.58
N LEU A 110 1.52 -8.86 -6.07
CA LEU A 110 0.36 -9.56 -5.52
C LEU A 110 0.82 -10.72 -4.62
N GLY A 111 0.49 -10.64 -3.33
CA GLY A 111 0.80 -11.66 -2.34
C GLY A 111 -0.17 -12.83 -2.39
N VAL A 112 -0.02 -13.70 -3.39
CA VAL A 112 -0.84 -14.92 -3.53
C VAL A 112 -0.40 -15.99 -2.55
N GLU A 113 0.89 -16.10 -2.29
CA GLU A 113 1.56 -17.03 -1.36
C GLU A 113 1.40 -18.52 -1.74
N ASN A 114 0.17 -18.99 -1.95
CA ASN A 114 -0.14 -20.37 -2.35
C ASN A 114 -1.46 -20.42 -3.14
N PHE A 115 -1.71 -21.56 -3.84
CA PHE A 115 -2.96 -21.86 -4.54
C PHE A 115 -3.71 -23.05 -3.92
N ASN A 116 -3.22 -23.61 -2.81
CA ASN A 116 -3.91 -24.64 -2.06
C ASN A 116 -4.66 -24.00 -0.89
N ASP A 117 -5.98 -24.10 -0.89
CA ASP A 117 -6.85 -23.45 0.10
C ASP A 117 -6.56 -23.92 1.53
N THR A 118 -6.30 -25.23 1.73
CA THR A 118 -5.94 -25.75 3.04
C THR A 118 -4.67 -25.10 3.59
N ILE A 119 -3.64 -24.94 2.74
CA ILE A 119 -2.40 -24.26 3.13
C ILE A 119 -2.65 -22.77 3.43
N LEU A 120 -3.49 -22.11 2.64
CA LEU A 120 -3.85 -20.72 2.88
C LEU A 120 -4.56 -20.55 4.23
N GLU A 121 -5.55 -21.41 4.53
CA GLU A 121 -6.29 -21.40 5.79
C GLU A 121 -5.38 -21.69 6.99
N GLU A 122 -4.57 -22.76 6.92
CA GLU A 122 -3.63 -23.12 7.98
C GLU A 122 -2.59 -22.06 8.30
N ASN A 123 -2.28 -21.18 7.32
CA ASN A 123 -1.35 -20.06 7.51
C ASN A 123 -2.06 -18.72 7.77
N GLY A 124 -3.34 -18.72 8.08
CA GLY A 124 -4.10 -17.53 8.43
C GLY A 124 -4.21 -16.51 7.29
N ARG A 125 -4.31 -16.98 6.02
CA ARG A 125 -4.56 -16.08 4.89
C ARG A 125 -6.01 -15.65 4.83
N ALA A 126 -6.23 -14.38 4.43
CA ALA A 126 -7.57 -13.80 4.36
C ALA A 126 -8.26 -14.03 3.00
N HIS A 127 -7.61 -14.73 2.07
CA HIS A 127 -8.12 -15.07 0.74
C HIS A 127 -7.99 -16.55 0.46
N LEU A 128 -8.75 -17.04 -0.50
CA LEU A 128 -8.69 -18.39 -1.06
C LEU A 128 -8.39 -18.33 -2.55
N SER A 129 -8.10 -19.48 -3.16
CA SER A 129 -7.66 -19.58 -4.55
C SER A 129 -8.62 -19.00 -5.61
N PRO A 130 -9.96 -18.90 -5.39
CA PRO A 130 -10.85 -18.26 -6.37
C PRO A 130 -10.76 -16.72 -6.43
N GLU A 131 -10.19 -16.05 -5.41
CA GLU A 131 -10.06 -14.59 -5.37
C GLU A 131 -8.86 -14.13 -6.19
#